data_faba4799aaabf73ddccdcc5e6b2bb4fd
#
_entry.id   faba4799aaabf73ddccdcc5e6b2bb4fd
#
_cell.length_a   1.000
_cell.length_b   1.000
_cell.length_c   1.000
_cell.angle_alpha   90.00
_cell.angle_beta   90.00
_cell.angle_gamma   90.00
#
_symmetry.space_group_name_H-M   'P 1'
#
loop_
_entity.id
_entity.type
_entity.pdbx_description
1 polymer ?
#
loop_
_entity_poly.entity_id
_entity_poly.type
_entity_poly.pdbx_seq_one_letter_code
_entity_poly.pdbx_strand_id
1 'polypeptide(L)'
;MSDIAVPPMSKDNIKDIVNKFRETIGFSDELYFPIVYFLEYCLQDLGYRMEIVEDHELNEAYAITYPNEKLLKIRESVYVGAVKENPRDRFTLAHELGHIILHPIERVGDLKLARINDSIPIYRNPEWQANTFAGELLAPSRLITGMDEKEISEKCKISLQAAKIRKSDVLG
;
A
#
# COMPACT_ATOMS: atom_id res chain seq x y z
N MET A 1 0.62 -2.50 16.13
CA MET A 1 1.10 -3.71 15.42
C MET A 1 0.05 -4.78 15.58
N SER A 2 -0.44 -5.31 14.52
CA SER A 2 -1.36 -6.43 14.62
C SER A 2 -0.55 -7.73 14.73
N ASP A 3 -0.63 -8.40 15.87
CA ASP A 3 -0.07 -9.75 16.07
C ASP A 3 -0.92 -10.82 15.35
N ILE A 4 -1.60 -10.42 14.27
CA ILE A 4 -2.51 -11.26 13.50
C ILE A 4 -1.78 -11.72 12.24
N ALA A 5 -1.62 -13.04 12.10
CA ALA A 5 -1.13 -13.61 10.86
C ALA A 5 -2.23 -13.61 9.79
N VAL A 6 -1.88 -13.24 8.57
CA VAL A 6 -2.77 -13.29 7.40
C VAL A 6 -2.41 -14.48 6.50
N PRO A 7 -3.25 -14.82 5.49
CA PRO A 7 -2.88 -15.83 4.50
C PRO A 7 -1.51 -15.55 3.88
N PRO A 8 -0.67 -16.58 3.66
CA PRO A 8 0.67 -16.37 3.13
C PRO A 8 0.64 -15.81 1.71
N MET A 9 1.51 -14.85 1.44
CA MET A 9 1.74 -14.30 0.08
C MET A 9 3.23 -14.14 -0.16
N SER A 10 3.70 -14.55 -1.32
CA SER A 10 5.05 -14.24 -1.80
C SER A 10 5.11 -12.84 -2.42
N LYS A 11 6.32 -12.30 -2.61
CA LYS A 11 6.50 -11.07 -3.39
C LYS A 11 5.89 -11.19 -4.79
N ASP A 12 6.06 -12.33 -5.45
CA ASP A 12 5.52 -12.56 -6.80
C ASP A 12 3.99 -12.58 -6.80
N ASN A 13 3.36 -13.18 -5.80
CA ASN A 13 1.90 -13.12 -5.68
C ASN A 13 1.40 -11.68 -5.54
N ILE A 14 2.04 -10.87 -4.70
CA ILE A 14 1.67 -9.46 -4.50
C ILE A 14 1.91 -8.66 -5.78
N LYS A 15 3.02 -8.89 -6.48
CA LYS A 15 3.34 -8.27 -7.76
C LYS A 15 2.27 -8.58 -8.82
N ASP A 16 1.81 -9.83 -8.92
CA ASP A 16 0.76 -10.22 -9.85
C ASP A 16 -0.57 -9.52 -9.51
N ILE A 17 -0.91 -9.43 -8.23
CA ILE A 17 -2.10 -8.70 -7.76
C ILE A 17 -2.00 -7.22 -8.14
N VAL A 18 -0.87 -6.57 -7.91
CA VAL A 18 -0.66 -5.15 -8.26
C VAL A 18 -0.75 -4.93 -9.77
N ASN A 19 -0.12 -5.80 -10.56
CA ASN A 19 -0.17 -5.71 -12.02
C ASN A 19 -1.61 -5.83 -12.53
N LYS A 20 -2.36 -6.80 -12.00
CA LYS A 20 -3.78 -6.97 -12.33
C LYS A 20 -4.62 -5.78 -11.89
N PHE A 21 -4.36 -5.25 -10.71
CA PHE A 21 -5.04 -4.06 -10.21
C PHE A 21 -4.79 -2.85 -11.11
N ARG A 22 -3.52 -2.56 -11.43
CA ARG A 22 -3.16 -1.45 -12.34
C ARG A 22 -3.76 -1.63 -13.73
N GLU A 23 -3.77 -2.85 -14.26
CA GLU A 23 -4.42 -3.17 -15.54
C GLU A 23 -5.92 -2.85 -15.49
N THR A 24 -6.61 -3.31 -14.46
CA THR A 24 -8.06 -3.14 -14.31
C THR A 24 -8.48 -1.67 -14.27
N ILE A 25 -7.66 -0.81 -13.68
CA ILE A 25 -7.93 0.63 -13.57
C ILE A 25 -7.27 1.48 -14.67
N GLY A 26 -6.64 0.85 -15.68
CA GLY A 26 -6.05 1.54 -16.83
C GLY A 26 -4.69 2.20 -16.61
N PHE A 27 -3.93 1.76 -15.61
CA PHE A 27 -2.59 2.29 -15.26
C PHE A 27 -1.46 1.30 -15.52
N SER A 28 -1.64 0.34 -16.43
CA SER A 28 -0.63 -0.68 -16.74
C SER A 28 0.73 -0.10 -17.10
N ASP A 29 0.77 0.90 -17.98
CA ASP A 29 2.00 1.42 -18.57
C ASP A 29 2.44 2.77 -18.03
N GLU A 30 1.76 3.26 -16.99
CA GLU A 30 2.07 4.53 -16.34
C GLU A 30 3.01 4.30 -15.15
N LEU A 31 4.16 4.99 -15.12
CA LEU A 31 5.07 4.94 -13.97
C LEU A 31 4.45 5.59 -12.73
N TYR A 32 3.97 6.82 -12.89
CA TYR A 32 3.32 7.55 -11.82
C TYR A 32 1.95 6.96 -11.50
N PHE A 33 1.70 6.65 -10.24
CA PHE A 33 0.38 6.23 -9.75
C PHE A 33 -0.30 7.37 -8.98
N PRO A 34 -1.46 7.87 -9.42
CA PRO A 34 -2.15 8.98 -8.78
C PRO A 34 -2.95 8.52 -7.56
N ILE A 35 -2.25 8.16 -6.47
CA ILE A 35 -2.87 7.53 -5.28
C ILE A 35 -3.97 8.39 -4.66
N VAL A 36 -3.78 9.72 -4.58
CA VAL A 36 -4.80 10.63 -4.02
C VAL A 36 -6.07 10.61 -4.87
N TYR A 37 -5.91 10.77 -6.19
CA TYR A 37 -7.04 10.71 -7.12
C TYR A 37 -7.78 9.38 -7.01
N PHE A 38 -7.05 8.25 -6.95
CA PHE A 38 -7.67 6.94 -6.79
C PHE A 38 -8.51 6.86 -5.52
N LEU A 39 -7.98 7.32 -4.38
CA LEU A 39 -8.71 7.28 -3.11
C LEU A 39 -9.94 8.20 -3.12
N GLU A 40 -9.85 9.36 -3.76
CA GLU A 40 -10.97 10.30 -3.83
C GLU A 40 -12.12 9.81 -4.73
N TYR A 41 -11.80 9.20 -5.86
CA TYR A 41 -12.79 8.93 -6.90
C TYR A 41 -13.10 7.46 -7.14
N CYS A 42 -12.20 6.55 -6.75
CA CYS A 42 -12.34 5.12 -7.05
C CYS A 42 -12.45 4.24 -5.79
N LEU A 43 -12.12 4.75 -4.61
CA LEU A 43 -12.17 3.95 -3.39
C LEU A 43 -13.57 3.41 -3.09
N GLN A 44 -14.59 4.17 -3.40
CA GLN A 44 -15.99 3.77 -3.26
C GLN A 44 -16.36 2.54 -4.08
N ASP A 45 -15.69 2.32 -5.22
CA ASP A 45 -15.92 1.13 -6.06
C ASP A 45 -15.44 -0.15 -5.36
N LEU A 46 -14.54 -0.01 -4.38
CA LEU A 46 -14.11 -1.09 -3.47
C LEU A 46 -15.03 -1.23 -2.25
N GLY A 47 -16.10 -0.44 -2.16
CA GLY A 47 -17.04 -0.43 -1.05
C GLY A 47 -16.55 0.34 0.18
N TYR A 48 -15.46 1.08 0.08
CA TYR A 48 -14.90 1.88 1.18
C TYR A 48 -15.25 3.36 1.05
N ARG A 49 -15.35 4.03 2.20
CA ARG A 49 -15.39 5.50 2.28
C ARG A 49 -14.10 6.02 2.90
N MET A 50 -13.75 7.24 2.59
CA MET A 50 -12.59 7.94 3.12
C MET A 50 -13.02 9.10 4.01
N GLU A 51 -12.39 9.26 5.16
CA GLU A 51 -12.55 10.41 6.05
C GLU A 51 -11.19 11.05 6.31
N ILE A 52 -11.10 12.36 6.07
CA ILE A 52 -9.95 13.16 6.47
C ILE A 52 -10.26 13.71 7.85
N VAL A 53 -9.41 13.45 8.81
CA VAL A 53 -9.59 13.80 10.22
C VAL A 53 -8.46 14.68 10.72
N GLU A 54 -8.69 15.40 11.81
CA GLU A 54 -7.62 16.16 12.46
C GLU A 54 -6.52 15.23 12.97
N ASP A 55 -5.28 15.68 12.91
CA ASP A 55 -4.12 14.82 13.18
C ASP A 55 -4.15 14.16 14.56
N HIS A 56 -4.70 14.84 15.57
CA HIS A 56 -4.79 14.31 16.93
C HIS A 56 -5.81 13.16 17.09
N GLU A 57 -6.75 12.99 16.15
CA GLU A 57 -7.79 11.96 16.25
C GLU A 57 -7.27 10.54 16.03
N LEU A 58 -6.13 10.38 15.36
CA LEU A 58 -5.53 9.08 15.07
C LEU A 58 -4.37 8.69 16.00
N ASN A 59 -4.17 9.43 17.12
CA ASN A 59 -3.08 9.22 18.07
C ASN A 59 -1.71 9.16 17.35
N GLU A 60 -1.08 7.98 17.29
CA GLU A 60 0.23 7.81 16.66
C GLU A 60 0.17 7.42 15.18
N ALA A 61 -1.01 6.97 14.69
CA ALA A 61 -1.14 6.53 13.30
C ALA A 61 -1.31 7.70 12.34
N TYR A 62 -0.75 7.59 11.15
CA TYR A 62 -0.87 8.57 10.06
C TYR A 62 -2.14 8.38 9.23
N ALA A 63 -2.54 7.14 9.04
CA ALA A 63 -3.79 6.71 8.47
C ALA A 63 -4.16 5.33 9.04
N ILE A 64 -5.43 4.97 9.03
CA ILE A 64 -5.91 3.67 9.53
C ILE A 64 -7.06 3.17 8.66
N THR A 65 -6.97 1.92 8.26
CA THR A 65 -8.06 1.18 7.63
C THR A 65 -8.87 0.41 8.68
N TYR A 66 -10.18 0.59 8.65
CA TYR A 66 -11.16 -0.13 9.48
C TYR A 66 -11.99 -1.07 8.57
N PRO A 67 -11.57 -2.33 8.39
CA PRO A 67 -12.21 -3.22 7.42
C PRO A 67 -13.68 -3.52 7.74
N ASN A 68 -14.03 -3.66 9.02
CA ASN A 68 -15.42 -3.91 9.47
C ASN A 68 -16.37 -2.77 9.10
N GLU A 69 -15.87 -1.54 9.12
CA GLU A 69 -16.63 -0.33 8.84
C GLU A 69 -16.52 0.09 7.36
N LYS A 70 -15.68 -0.60 6.59
CA LYS A 70 -15.32 -0.21 5.22
C LYS A 70 -14.88 1.26 5.16
N LEU A 71 -13.99 1.64 6.09
CA LEU A 71 -13.60 3.02 6.32
C LEU A 71 -12.07 3.15 6.30
N LEU A 72 -11.59 4.17 5.60
CA LEU A 72 -10.21 4.65 5.65
C LEU A 72 -10.20 6.04 6.28
N LYS A 73 -9.54 6.19 7.43
CA LYS A 73 -9.28 7.50 8.05
C LYS A 73 -7.85 7.95 7.75
N ILE A 74 -7.69 9.20 7.38
CA ILE A 74 -6.39 9.80 7.02
C ILE A 74 -6.24 11.11 7.78
N ARG A 75 -5.06 11.33 8.42
CA ARG A 75 -4.73 12.64 8.98
C ARG A 75 -4.73 13.71 7.89
N GLU A 76 -5.23 14.88 8.21
CA GLU A 76 -5.24 16.02 7.28
C GLU A 76 -3.81 16.35 6.79
N SER A 77 -2.81 16.35 7.68
CA SER A 77 -1.41 16.60 7.29
C SER A 77 -0.87 15.60 6.27
N VAL A 78 -1.24 14.32 6.40
CA VAL A 78 -0.84 13.26 5.46
C VAL A 78 -1.55 13.42 4.12
N TYR A 79 -2.84 13.71 4.14
CA TYR A 79 -3.60 13.98 2.93
C TYR A 79 -3.03 15.17 2.16
N VAL A 80 -2.83 16.30 2.83
CA VAL A 80 -2.25 17.51 2.22
C VAL A 80 -0.83 17.26 1.71
N GLY A 81 -0.02 16.53 2.47
CA GLY A 81 1.33 16.14 2.04
C GLY A 81 1.32 15.27 0.78
N ALA A 82 0.41 14.29 0.71
CA ALA A 82 0.26 13.43 -0.45
C ALA A 82 -0.23 14.20 -1.70
N VAL A 83 -1.14 15.16 -1.54
CA VAL A 83 -1.56 16.08 -2.62
C VAL A 83 -0.37 16.87 -3.16
N LYS A 84 0.56 17.29 -2.29
CA LYS A 84 1.82 17.96 -2.66
C LYS A 84 2.92 17.01 -3.13
N GLU A 85 2.58 15.74 -3.35
CA GLU A 85 3.50 14.69 -3.80
C GLU A 85 4.64 14.37 -2.81
N ASN A 86 4.42 14.58 -1.49
CA ASN A 86 5.36 14.13 -0.48
C ASN A 86 5.49 12.60 -0.55
N PRO A 87 6.69 12.04 -0.78
CA PRO A 87 6.88 10.61 -0.98
C PRO A 87 6.43 9.74 0.18
N ARG A 88 6.67 10.18 1.42
CA ARG A 88 6.28 9.44 2.63
C ARG A 88 4.76 9.36 2.76
N ASP A 89 4.08 10.48 2.53
CA ASP A 89 2.62 10.54 2.66
C ASP A 89 1.94 9.73 1.55
N ARG A 90 2.46 9.80 0.32
CA ARG A 90 2.02 8.95 -0.78
C ARG A 90 2.19 7.46 -0.47
N PHE A 91 3.33 7.08 0.12
CA PHE A 91 3.59 5.70 0.52
C PHE A 91 2.62 5.25 1.62
N THR A 92 2.33 6.09 2.61
CA THR A 92 1.34 5.81 3.66
C THR A 92 -0.03 5.49 3.06
N LEU A 93 -0.50 6.29 2.09
CA LEU A 93 -1.78 6.03 1.43
C LEU A 93 -1.78 4.75 0.59
N ALA A 94 -0.69 4.47 -0.11
CA ALA A 94 -0.54 3.23 -0.87
C ALA A 94 -0.48 1.99 0.04
N HIS A 95 0.12 2.11 1.22
CA HIS A 95 0.15 1.07 2.24
C HIS A 95 -1.27 0.73 2.74
N GLU A 96 -2.07 1.75 3.08
CA GLU A 96 -3.47 1.54 3.49
C GLU A 96 -4.31 0.90 2.37
N LEU A 97 -4.10 1.32 1.12
CA LEU A 97 -4.74 0.66 -0.02
C LEU A 97 -4.31 -0.82 -0.12
N GLY A 98 -3.07 -1.13 0.21
CA GLY A 98 -2.57 -2.51 0.33
C GLY A 98 -3.37 -3.33 1.34
N HIS A 99 -3.66 -2.79 2.51
CA HIS A 99 -4.52 -3.45 3.49
C HIS A 99 -5.94 -3.68 2.95
N ILE A 100 -6.52 -2.71 2.27
CA ILE A 100 -7.86 -2.82 1.68
C ILE A 100 -7.93 -3.94 0.65
N ILE A 101 -6.93 -4.06 -0.22
CA ILE A 101 -6.93 -5.02 -1.33
C ILE A 101 -6.50 -6.42 -0.89
N LEU A 102 -5.47 -6.51 -0.05
CA LEU A 102 -4.89 -7.80 0.34
C LEU A 102 -5.60 -8.45 1.52
N HIS A 103 -6.16 -7.65 2.43
CA HIS A 103 -6.71 -8.12 3.71
C HIS A 103 -8.21 -7.81 3.86
N PRO A 104 -9.06 -8.13 2.86
CA PRO A 104 -10.49 -7.98 3.03
C PRO A 104 -10.98 -8.91 4.14
N ILE A 105 -12.03 -8.49 4.85
CA ILE A 105 -12.59 -9.23 5.98
C ILE A 105 -12.92 -10.67 5.64
N GLU A 106 -13.39 -10.91 4.42
CA GLU A 106 -13.75 -12.23 3.92
C GLU A 106 -12.54 -13.18 3.90
N ARG A 107 -11.32 -12.66 3.77
CA ARG A 107 -10.08 -13.44 3.83
C ARG A 107 -9.49 -13.55 5.23
N VAL A 108 -9.72 -12.56 6.08
CA VAL A 108 -9.14 -12.48 7.43
C VAL A 108 -10.11 -13.07 8.47
N GLY A 109 -11.43 -12.99 8.24
CA GLY A 109 -12.45 -13.45 9.17
C GLY A 109 -12.47 -14.96 9.43
N ASP A 110 -11.99 -15.78 8.50
CA ASP A 110 -11.85 -17.23 8.66
C ASP A 110 -10.59 -17.66 9.43
N LEU A 111 -9.65 -16.74 9.63
CA LEU A 111 -8.49 -16.97 10.48
C LEU A 111 -8.94 -16.76 11.93
N LYS A 112 -9.42 -17.81 12.58
CA LYS A 112 -9.47 -17.85 14.04
C LYS A 112 -8.11 -17.40 14.54
N LEU A 113 -8.09 -16.31 15.29
CA LEU A 113 -6.94 -15.73 15.98
C LEU A 113 -6.15 -16.84 16.70
N ALA A 114 -5.27 -17.51 16.01
CA ALA A 114 -4.25 -18.29 16.65
C ALA A 114 -3.32 -17.26 17.29
N ARG A 115 -3.42 -17.06 18.60
CA ARG A 115 -2.36 -16.45 19.38
C ARG A 115 -1.13 -17.32 19.20
N ILE A 116 -0.34 -17.00 18.21
CA ILE A 116 0.91 -17.71 17.95
C ILE A 116 1.93 -17.00 18.83
N ASN A 117 2.38 -17.69 19.87
CA ASN A 117 3.52 -17.27 20.69
C ASN A 117 4.85 -17.35 19.91
N ASP A 118 4.82 -17.72 18.65
CA ASP A 118 5.97 -17.77 17.75
C ASP A 118 5.94 -16.58 16.80
N SER A 119 7.13 -16.10 16.41
CA SER A 119 7.28 -15.01 15.45
C SER A 119 6.51 -15.32 14.15
N ILE A 120 5.63 -14.43 13.75
CA ILE A 120 4.86 -14.56 12.50
C ILE A 120 5.86 -14.57 11.33
N PRO A 121 5.85 -15.60 10.47
CA PRO A 121 6.67 -15.59 9.26
C PRO A 121 6.39 -14.35 8.41
N ILE A 122 7.43 -13.76 7.82
CA ILE A 122 7.33 -12.50 7.10
C ILE A 122 6.26 -12.51 6.01
N TYR A 123 6.11 -13.61 5.28
CA TYR A 123 5.12 -13.78 4.22
C TYR A 123 3.67 -13.90 4.73
N ARG A 124 3.48 -13.96 6.05
CA ARG A 124 2.17 -13.92 6.75
C ARG A 124 1.99 -12.66 7.59
N ASN A 125 2.94 -11.73 7.53
CA ASN A 125 2.85 -10.45 8.23
C ASN A 125 2.07 -9.44 7.36
N PRO A 126 0.93 -8.93 7.84
CA PRO A 126 0.10 -8.00 7.07
C PRO A 126 0.81 -6.69 6.73
N GLU A 127 1.65 -6.19 7.63
CA GLU A 127 2.40 -4.95 7.42
C GLU A 127 3.44 -5.12 6.30
N TRP A 128 4.15 -6.26 6.30
CA TRP A 128 5.08 -6.58 5.23
C TRP A 128 4.38 -6.73 3.88
N GLN A 129 3.22 -7.39 3.86
CA GLN A 129 2.44 -7.54 2.63
C GLN A 129 1.95 -6.18 2.11
N ALA A 130 1.43 -5.32 3.01
CA ALA A 130 0.98 -3.97 2.65
C ALA A 130 2.13 -3.07 2.17
N ASN A 131 3.30 -3.14 2.80
CA ASN A 131 4.50 -2.43 2.36
C ASN A 131 4.99 -2.92 0.99
N THR A 132 4.99 -4.22 0.76
CA THR A 132 5.35 -4.82 -0.53
C THR A 132 4.38 -4.38 -1.64
N PHE A 133 3.08 -4.39 -1.34
CA PHE A 133 2.05 -3.87 -2.24
C PHE A 133 2.27 -2.39 -2.58
N ALA A 134 2.49 -1.55 -1.57
CA ALA A 134 2.72 -0.11 -1.77
C ALA A 134 3.95 0.17 -2.64
N GLY A 135 5.05 -0.53 -2.39
CA GLY A 135 6.27 -0.41 -3.19
C GLY A 135 6.03 -0.79 -4.66
N GLU A 136 5.38 -1.92 -4.88
CA GLU A 136 5.07 -2.39 -6.24
C GLU A 136 4.04 -1.49 -6.94
N LEU A 137 3.04 -0.98 -6.22
CA LEU A 137 2.03 -0.07 -6.76
C LEU A 137 2.65 1.25 -7.24
N LEU A 138 3.52 1.86 -6.41
CA LEU A 138 4.11 3.17 -6.71
C LEU A 138 5.30 3.09 -7.66
N ALA A 139 6.01 1.96 -7.71
CA ALA A 139 7.18 1.75 -8.59
C ALA A 139 7.17 0.30 -9.13
N PRO A 140 6.34 0.03 -10.15
CA PRO A 140 6.16 -1.32 -10.68
C PRO A 140 7.44 -1.91 -11.24
N SER A 141 7.81 -3.11 -10.78
CA SER A 141 9.05 -3.80 -11.17
C SER A 141 9.25 -3.85 -12.69
N ARG A 142 8.19 -4.17 -13.45
CA ARG A 142 8.28 -4.28 -14.90
C ARG A 142 8.53 -2.95 -15.61
N LEU A 143 8.16 -1.81 -15.01
CA LEU A 143 8.31 -0.49 -15.62
C LEU A 143 9.62 0.20 -15.24
N ILE A 144 10.19 -0.14 -14.08
CA ILE A 144 11.43 0.49 -13.57
C ILE A 144 12.71 -0.27 -13.99
N THR A 145 12.57 -1.40 -14.66
CA THR A 145 13.71 -2.19 -15.14
C THR A 145 14.63 -1.34 -16.03
N GLY A 146 15.93 -1.30 -15.71
CA GLY A 146 16.92 -0.52 -16.42
C GLY A 146 17.04 0.95 -15.99
N MET A 147 16.18 1.42 -15.07
CA MET A 147 16.27 2.79 -14.52
C MET A 147 17.23 2.86 -13.35
N ASP A 148 17.87 4.01 -13.15
CA ASP A 148 18.64 4.28 -11.93
C ASP A 148 17.72 4.77 -10.78
N GLU A 149 18.28 4.82 -9.56
CA GLU A 149 17.50 5.16 -8.38
C GLU A 149 16.93 6.58 -8.43
N LYS A 150 17.67 7.51 -9.03
CA LYS A 150 17.23 8.90 -9.16
C LYS A 150 16.05 9.02 -10.13
N GLU A 151 16.15 8.34 -11.27
CA GLU A 151 15.06 8.29 -12.26
C GLU A 151 13.79 7.68 -11.65
N ILE A 152 13.92 6.55 -10.93
CA ILE A 152 12.80 5.91 -10.24
C ILE A 152 12.17 6.87 -9.22
N SER A 153 12.98 7.50 -8.36
CA SER A 153 12.53 8.46 -7.37
C SER A 153 11.75 9.62 -8.00
N GLU A 154 12.30 10.23 -9.04
CA GLU A 154 11.71 11.40 -9.69
C GLU A 154 10.42 11.06 -10.46
N LYS A 155 10.42 9.98 -11.23
CA LYS A 155 9.29 9.59 -12.08
C LYS A 155 8.14 8.93 -11.32
N CYS A 156 8.45 8.15 -10.29
CA CYS A 156 7.45 7.48 -9.46
C CYS A 156 7.00 8.32 -8.26
N LYS A 157 7.67 9.43 -7.97
CA LYS A 157 7.41 10.28 -6.79
C LYS A 157 7.47 9.49 -5.48
N ILE A 158 8.55 8.73 -5.33
CA ILE A 158 8.94 8.00 -4.12
C ILE A 158 10.29 8.52 -3.61
N SER A 159 10.60 8.22 -2.34
CA SER A 159 11.90 8.62 -1.79
C SER A 159 13.07 7.92 -2.49
N LEU A 160 14.25 8.54 -2.45
CA LEU A 160 15.46 7.92 -2.99
C LEU A 160 15.77 6.57 -2.29
N GLN A 161 15.51 6.49 -0.98
CA GLN A 161 15.67 5.24 -0.24
C GLN A 161 14.71 4.15 -0.74
N ALA A 162 13.44 4.49 -0.93
CA ALA A 162 12.45 3.57 -1.51
C ALA A 162 12.86 3.14 -2.94
N ALA A 163 13.36 4.07 -3.76
CA ALA A 163 13.84 3.78 -5.10
C ALA A 163 15.03 2.79 -5.09
N LYS A 164 15.96 2.92 -4.15
CA LYS A 164 17.06 1.96 -3.96
C LYS A 164 16.55 0.56 -3.63
N ILE A 165 15.59 0.45 -2.72
CA ILE A 165 14.95 -0.82 -2.37
C ILE A 165 14.27 -1.43 -3.59
N ARG A 166 13.48 -0.65 -4.33
CA ARG A 166 12.77 -1.13 -5.52
C ARG A 166 13.72 -1.60 -6.61
N LYS A 167 14.80 -0.87 -6.85
CA LYS A 167 15.84 -1.28 -7.79
C LYS A 167 16.51 -2.60 -7.39
N SER A 168 16.82 -2.76 -6.11
CA SER A 168 17.37 -4.00 -5.57
C SER A 168 16.41 -5.19 -5.75
N ASP A 169 15.11 -4.98 -5.54
CA ASP A 169 14.08 -6.01 -5.74
C ASP A 169 13.98 -6.48 -7.22
N VAL A 170 14.27 -5.59 -8.17
CA VAL A 170 14.26 -5.93 -9.62
C VAL A 170 15.54 -6.65 -10.04
N LEU A 171 16.69 -6.34 -9.42
CA LEU A 171 17.99 -6.95 -9.74
C LEU A 171 18.21 -8.31 -9.04
N GLY A 172 17.52 -8.58 -7.98
CA GLY A 172 17.55 -9.83 -7.21
C GLY A 172 16.59 -10.85 -7.73
#